data_a41f5aac573b15e6a50ce34841602246
#
_entry.id   a41f5aac573b15e6a50ce34841602246
#
_cell.length_a   1.000
_cell.length_b   1.000
_cell.length_c   1.000
_cell.angle_alpha   90.00
_cell.angle_beta   90.00
_cell.angle_gamma   90.00
#
_symmetry.space_group_name_H-M   'P 1'
#
loop_
_entity.id
_entity.type
_entity.pdbx_description
1 polymer ?
#
loop_
_entity_poly.entity_id
_entity_poly.type
_entity_poly.pdbx_seq_one_letter_code
_entity_poly.pdbx_strand_id
1 'polypeptide(L)'
;MQKLALDAGLTCPNRDGGVGYGGCTFCLNEAFSPSYCRGGGSLSEQLDKAIDFHLSRGRSGEHYIAYLQAGTNTYSDTDTLQKIYKELLSHPKVSGLIIGTRPDCISSEILDILEDLSHSNYIAVEYGIESVYDTTLQRVNRGHDFQCAIDAVAKTKSRGLDVGGHFIIGLPGESREDIISGITKINALNLDFIKFHQLQIYRGTTIEKEYHACSDDFIFANGFGIEEYTDLVCDIIRHLSPNTAIERLLSLAPRHLISHSPLGGIRPDEFRTRVVSRLTELNARQGDKIGVSAK
;
A
#
# COMPACT_ATOMS: atom_id res chain seq x y z
N MET A 1 -7.37 -7.16 -15.35
CA MET A 1 -5.93 -7.50 -15.40
C MET A 1 -5.45 -7.90 -14.01
N GLN A 2 -4.53 -8.85 -13.91
CA GLN A 2 -4.01 -9.35 -12.64
C GLN A 2 -2.62 -8.76 -12.37
N LYS A 3 -2.39 -8.32 -11.11
CA LYS A 3 -1.08 -7.83 -10.66
C LYS A 3 -0.19 -9.00 -10.24
N LEU A 4 1.05 -9.00 -10.70
CA LEU A 4 2.10 -9.93 -10.29
C LEU A 4 3.10 -9.16 -9.42
N ALA A 5 3.09 -9.40 -8.11
CA ALA A 5 4.01 -8.76 -7.19
C ALA A 5 5.44 -9.30 -7.37
N LEU A 6 6.41 -8.41 -7.49
CA LEU A 6 7.80 -8.71 -7.79
C LEU A 6 8.73 -7.98 -6.82
N ASP A 7 9.95 -8.46 -6.71
CA ASP A 7 10.99 -7.87 -5.88
C ASP A 7 12.21 -7.55 -6.76
N ALA A 8 12.47 -6.26 -6.98
CA ALA A 8 13.61 -5.78 -7.74
C ALA A 8 14.93 -5.79 -6.93
N GLY A 9 14.90 -6.20 -5.68
CA GLY A 9 16.08 -6.20 -4.80
C GLY A 9 16.54 -4.80 -4.38
N LEU A 10 15.71 -3.76 -4.60
CA LEU A 10 16.05 -2.40 -4.22
C LEU A 10 15.85 -2.19 -2.72
N THR A 11 16.70 -1.38 -2.12
CA THR A 11 16.65 -1.06 -0.69
C THR A 11 15.66 0.07 -0.37
N CYS A 12 15.74 0.60 0.84
CA CYS A 12 14.92 1.72 1.30
C CYS A 12 15.83 2.73 2.01
N PRO A 13 15.77 4.04 1.67
CA PRO A 13 16.64 5.07 2.26
C PRO A 13 16.43 5.24 3.77
N ASN A 14 15.29 4.79 4.29
CA ASN A 14 15.02 4.77 5.72
C ASN A 14 15.67 3.55 6.45
N ARG A 15 16.37 2.69 5.72
CA ARG A 15 17.09 1.51 6.26
C ARG A 15 18.59 1.61 6.11
N ASP A 16 19.07 2.14 4.99
CA ASP A 16 20.48 2.17 4.64
C ASP A 16 21.19 3.47 5.02
N GLY A 17 20.48 4.41 5.65
CA GLY A 17 21.04 5.68 6.13
C GLY A 17 20.85 6.85 5.16
N GLY A 18 20.22 6.67 4.00
CA GLY A 18 19.93 7.78 3.10
C GLY A 18 19.01 8.83 3.71
N VAL A 19 17.99 8.38 4.43
CA VAL A 19 17.06 9.22 5.22
C VAL A 19 17.13 8.85 6.70
N GLY A 20 17.24 7.57 7.02
CA GLY A 20 17.27 7.06 8.38
C GLY A 20 17.79 5.63 8.46
N TYR A 21 17.86 5.11 9.68
CA TYR A 21 18.30 3.74 9.94
C TYR A 21 17.16 2.92 10.54
N GLY A 22 17.18 1.61 10.32
CA GLY A 22 16.24 0.65 10.91
C GLY A 22 14.88 0.55 10.22
N GLY A 23 14.51 1.51 9.39
CA GLY A 23 13.22 1.54 8.69
C GLY A 23 12.07 2.06 9.55
N CYS A 24 10.85 2.00 9.01
CA CYS A 24 9.64 2.29 9.76
C CYS A 24 9.43 1.25 10.86
N THR A 25 8.88 1.65 12.01
CA THR A 25 8.72 0.79 13.19
C THR A 25 7.89 -0.46 12.93
N PHE A 26 6.96 -0.40 11.98
CA PHE A 26 6.05 -1.49 11.60
C PHE A 26 6.59 -2.37 10.45
N CYS A 27 7.70 -1.98 9.80
CA CYS A 27 8.08 -2.58 8.53
C CYS A 27 8.88 -3.88 8.69
N LEU A 28 8.38 -4.96 8.10
CA LEU A 28 9.08 -6.22 7.90
C LEU A 28 9.06 -6.56 6.40
N ASN A 29 10.14 -6.25 5.68
CA ASN A 29 10.17 -6.33 4.21
C ASN A 29 9.85 -7.74 3.67
N GLU A 30 10.31 -8.79 4.34
CA GLU A 30 10.04 -10.18 3.93
C GLU A 30 8.56 -10.57 3.98
N ALA A 31 7.73 -9.85 4.74
CA ALA A 31 6.29 -10.08 4.79
C ALA A 31 5.57 -9.68 3.49
N PHE A 32 6.19 -8.81 2.69
CA PHE A 32 5.63 -8.28 1.46
C PHE A 32 6.16 -8.96 0.19
N SER A 33 7.29 -9.68 0.28
CA SER A 33 7.86 -10.42 -0.86
C SER A 33 7.18 -11.78 -1.01
N PRO A 34 6.55 -12.08 -2.16
CA PRO A 34 5.95 -13.37 -2.43
C PRO A 34 6.97 -14.51 -2.37
N SER A 35 6.49 -15.72 -2.08
CA SER A 35 7.36 -16.90 -1.97
C SER A 35 8.14 -17.22 -3.27
N TYR A 36 7.56 -16.91 -4.43
CA TYR A 36 8.21 -17.11 -5.72
C TYR A 36 9.32 -16.11 -6.04
N CYS A 37 9.42 -14.99 -5.31
CA CYS A 37 10.53 -14.05 -5.39
C CYS A 37 11.71 -14.45 -4.50
N ARG A 38 11.51 -15.41 -3.57
CA ARG A 38 12.56 -15.86 -2.65
C ARG A 38 13.56 -16.75 -3.37
N GLY A 39 14.84 -16.58 -3.07
CA GLY A 39 15.91 -17.40 -3.63
C GLY A 39 16.65 -16.76 -4.79
N GLY A 40 16.37 -15.51 -5.12
CA GLY A 40 17.02 -14.78 -6.22
C GLY A 40 16.47 -15.18 -7.59
N GLY A 41 17.10 -14.66 -8.64
CA GLY A 41 16.71 -14.84 -10.03
C GLY A 41 16.44 -13.50 -10.70
N SER A 42 16.46 -13.48 -12.05
CA SER A 42 16.12 -12.30 -12.83
C SER A 42 14.64 -11.93 -12.62
N LEU A 43 14.29 -10.70 -12.95
CA LEU A 43 12.88 -10.24 -12.91
C LEU A 43 12.01 -11.03 -13.89
N SER A 44 12.56 -11.42 -15.03
CA SER A 44 11.90 -12.30 -15.99
C SER A 44 11.56 -13.67 -15.39
N GLU A 45 12.50 -14.29 -14.67
CA GLU A 45 12.26 -15.57 -13.97
C GLU A 45 11.21 -15.41 -12.84
N GLN A 46 11.20 -14.27 -12.14
CA GLN A 46 10.18 -13.99 -11.14
C GLN A 46 8.81 -13.85 -11.79
N LEU A 47 8.71 -13.19 -12.96
CA LEU A 47 7.46 -13.07 -13.73
C LEU A 47 6.93 -14.44 -14.14
N ASP A 48 7.77 -15.31 -14.72
CA ASP A 48 7.37 -16.66 -15.12
C ASP A 48 6.85 -17.46 -13.94
N LYS A 49 7.60 -17.48 -12.82
CA LYS A 49 7.17 -18.13 -11.58
C LYS A 49 5.86 -17.56 -11.01
N ALA A 50 5.67 -16.24 -11.11
CA ALA A 50 4.42 -15.58 -10.68
C ALA A 50 3.24 -16.02 -11.54
N ILE A 51 3.41 -16.08 -12.85
CA ILE A 51 2.38 -16.53 -13.79
C ILE A 51 2.00 -17.98 -13.47
N ASP A 52 2.97 -18.88 -13.35
CA ASP A 52 2.74 -20.29 -13.00
C ASP A 52 2.03 -20.45 -11.66
N PHE A 53 2.45 -19.68 -10.67
CA PHE A 53 1.80 -19.65 -9.34
C PHE A 53 0.32 -19.22 -9.42
N HIS A 54 -0.02 -18.29 -10.27
CA HIS A 54 -1.40 -17.86 -10.46
C HIS A 54 -2.21 -18.88 -11.28
N LEU A 55 -1.62 -19.43 -12.32
CA LEU A 55 -2.23 -20.48 -13.13
C LEU A 55 -2.55 -21.73 -12.30
N SER A 56 -1.64 -22.17 -11.43
CA SER A 56 -1.87 -23.33 -10.53
C SER A 56 -3.03 -23.13 -9.55
N ARG A 57 -3.48 -21.88 -9.37
CA ARG A 57 -4.63 -21.51 -8.52
C ARG A 57 -5.90 -21.19 -9.32
N GLY A 58 -5.94 -21.54 -10.58
CA GLY A 58 -7.08 -21.27 -11.46
C GLY A 58 -7.27 -19.80 -11.82
N ARG A 59 -6.24 -18.97 -11.65
CA ARG A 59 -6.25 -17.55 -11.99
C ARG A 59 -5.48 -17.35 -13.28
N SER A 60 -6.18 -17.40 -14.41
CA SER A 60 -5.59 -17.15 -15.72
C SER A 60 -5.84 -15.71 -16.17
N GLY A 61 -4.93 -15.17 -16.98
CA GLY A 61 -5.05 -13.89 -17.67
C GLY A 61 -4.25 -13.91 -18.95
N GLU A 62 -4.73 -13.23 -19.98
CA GLU A 62 -3.96 -13.04 -21.22
C GLU A 62 -2.83 -12.01 -20.99
N HIS A 63 -3.11 -11.00 -20.16
CA HIS A 63 -2.18 -9.94 -19.83
C HIS A 63 -2.12 -9.68 -18.33
N TYR A 64 -0.94 -9.31 -17.86
CA TYR A 64 -0.63 -9.05 -16.45
C TYR A 64 -0.04 -7.65 -16.28
N ILE A 65 -0.12 -7.14 -15.07
CA ILE A 65 0.59 -5.94 -14.63
C ILE A 65 1.74 -6.38 -13.73
N ALA A 66 2.97 -6.06 -14.10
CA ALA A 66 4.11 -6.22 -13.22
C ALA A 66 3.97 -5.21 -12.06
N TYR A 67 4.12 -5.67 -10.82
CA TYR A 67 3.97 -4.83 -9.64
C TYR A 67 5.19 -4.93 -8.75
N LEU A 68 6.01 -3.90 -8.77
CA LEU A 68 7.16 -3.76 -7.87
C LEU A 68 6.65 -3.31 -6.51
N GLN A 69 6.61 -4.22 -5.55
CA GLN A 69 6.02 -3.98 -4.22
C GLN A 69 7.06 -3.87 -3.11
N ALA A 70 8.06 -4.75 -3.10
CA ALA A 70 9.06 -4.80 -2.04
C ALA A 70 10.09 -3.68 -2.17
N GLY A 71 10.48 -3.06 -1.04
CA GLY A 71 11.46 -1.99 -1.02
C GLY A 71 10.94 -0.64 -1.49
N THR A 72 11.84 0.20 -2.01
CA THR A 72 11.55 1.53 -2.56
C THR A 72 11.97 1.54 -4.03
N ASN A 73 11.03 1.31 -4.94
CA ASN A 73 11.33 0.94 -6.32
C ASN A 73 11.64 2.13 -7.25
N THR A 74 11.92 3.29 -6.68
CA THR A 74 12.49 4.46 -7.33
C THR A 74 13.79 4.92 -6.67
N TYR A 75 14.32 4.12 -5.71
CA TYR A 75 15.53 4.44 -4.98
C TYR A 75 16.74 3.72 -5.57
N SER A 76 17.20 4.21 -6.70
CA SER A 76 18.44 3.82 -7.39
C SER A 76 18.79 4.90 -8.41
N ASP A 77 19.93 4.74 -9.12
CA ASP A 77 20.24 5.58 -10.27
C ASP A 77 19.27 5.34 -11.44
N THR A 78 19.09 6.36 -12.25
CA THR A 78 18.10 6.36 -13.34
C THR A 78 18.37 5.29 -14.39
N ASP A 79 19.63 4.97 -14.68
CA ASP A 79 20.00 3.95 -15.67
C ASP A 79 19.59 2.55 -15.18
N THR A 80 19.83 2.27 -13.90
CA THR A 80 19.42 1.02 -13.27
C THR A 80 17.89 0.90 -13.25
N LEU A 81 17.16 1.96 -12.86
CA LEU A 81 15.70 1.95 -12.83
C LEU A 81 15.13 1.73 -14.24
N GLN A 82 15.65 2.42 -15.24
CA GLN A 82 15.21 2.27 -16.63
C GLN A 82 15.43 0.84 -17.16
N LYS A 83 16.54 0.20 -16.81
CA LYS A 83 16.79 -1.21 -17.16
C LYS A 83 15.77 -2.15 -16.51
N ILE A 84 15.51 -1.98 -15.21
CA ILE A 84 14.51 -2.76 -14.46
C ILE A 84 13.12 -2.62 -15.10
N TYR A 85 12.68 -1.40 -15.37
CA TYR A 85 11.34 -1.16 -15.92
C TYR A 85 11.21 -1.71 -17.35
N LYS A 86 12.22 -1.51 -18.20
CA LYS A 86 12.23 -2.05 -19.56
C LYS A 86 12.29 -3.57 -19.59
N GLU A 87 13.06 -4.21 -18.70
CA GLU A 87 13.10 -5.67 -18.58
C GLU A 87 11.69 -6.21 -18.29
N LEU A 88 10.99 -5.66 -17.30
CA LEU A 88 9.64 -6.08 -16.95
C LEU A 88 8.62 -5.88 -18.10
N LEU A 89 8.68 -4.73 -18.76
CA LEU A 89 7.78 -4.39 -19.87
C LEU A 89 8.10 -5.15 -21.17
N SER A 90 9.30 -5.72 -21.30
CA SER A 90 9.68 -6.54 -22.46
C SER A 90 9.04 -7.92 -22.45
N HIS A 91 8.50 -8.37 -21.31
CA HIS A 91 7.88 -9.68 -21.21
C HIS A 91 6.54 -9.71 -21.97
N PRO A 92 6.29 -10.69 -22.90
CA PRO A 92 5.17 -10.65 -23.84
C PRO A 92 3.78 -10.70 -23.19
N LYS A 93 3.67 -11.15 -21.94
CA LYS A 93 2.41 -11.20 -21.19
C LYS A 93 2.22 -9.99 -20.26
N VAL A 94 3.17 -9.07 -20.21
CA VAL A 94 3.08 -7.86 -19.38
C VAL A 94 2.61 -6.68 -20.22
N SER A 95 1.54 -6.03 -19.82
CA SER A 95 0.97 -4.86 -20.50
C SER A 95 1.05 -3.58 -19.67
N GLY A 96 1.70 -3.64 -18.52
CA GLY A 96 1.90 -2.47 -17.68
C GLY A 96 2.72 -2.74 -16.44
N LEU A 97 3.09 -1.65 -15.78
CA LEU A 97 3.92 -1.65 -14.59
C LEU A 97 3.31 -0.75 -13.52
N ILE A 98 3.26 -1.24 -12.29
CA ILE A 98 2.94 -0.44 -11.11
C ILE A 98 4.15 -0.44 -10.19
N ILE A 99 4.53 0.74 -9.73
CA ILE A 99 5.75 0.98 -8.97
C ILE A 99 5.38 1.43 -7.57
N GLY A 100 5.53 0.52 -6.60
CA GLY A 100 5.39 0.83 -5.18
C GLY A 100 6.64 1.55 -4.68
N THR A 101 6.49 2.74 -4.13
CA THR A 101 7.62 3.55 -3.67
C THR A 101 7.24 4.49 -2.52
N ARG A 102 8.23 5.25 -2.05
CA ARG A 102 8.08 6.31 -1.05
C ARG A 102 7.88 7.66 -1.74
N PRO A 103 7.07 8.58 -1.16
CA PRO A 103 6.87 9.91 -1.73
C PRO A 103 8.16 10.74 -1.84
N ASP A 104 9.10 10.58 -0.89
CA ASP A 104 10.38 11.28 -0.84
C ASP A 104 11.46 10.72 -1.78
N CYS A 105 11.12 9.68 -2.55
CA CYS A 105 12.04 9.01 -3.48
C CYS A 105 11.62 9.16 -4.94
N ILE A 106 10.91 10.21 -5.31
CA ILE A 106 10.51 10.48 -6.68
C ILE A 106 11.13 11.80 -7.17
N SER A 107 11.93 11.73 -8.23
CA SER A 107 12.53 12.90 -8.88
C SER A 107 11.83 13.19 -10.20
N SER A 108 12.10 14.39 -10.77
CA SER A 108 11.58 14.75 -12.09
C SER A 108 12.11 13.84 -13.18
N GLU A 109 13.39 13.45 -13.09
CA GLU A 109 14.05 12.55 -14.05
C GLU A 109 13.40 11.16 -14.05
N ILE A 110 13.03 10.65 -12.86
CA ILE A 110 12.31 9.38 -12.75
C ILE A 110 10.91 9.51 -13.36
N LEU A 111 10.22 10.61 -13.08
CA LEU A 111 8.90 10.86 -13.66
C LEU A 111 8.96 11.00 -15.18
N ASP A 112 10.00 11.61 -15.74
CA ASP A 112 10.21 11.69 -17.20
C ASP A 112 10.35 10.30 -17.82
N ILE A 113 11.11 9.39 -17.17
CA ILE A 113 11.24 7.98 -17.61
C ILE A 113 9.88 7.27 -17.59
N LEU A 114 9.10 7.47 -16.52
CA LEU A 114 7.79 6.81 -16.37
C LEU A 114 6.76 7.37 -17.37
N GLU A 115 6.78 8.66 -17.63
CA GLU A 115 5.96 9.30 -18.65
C GLU A 115 6.28 8.74 -20.04
N ASP A 116 7.56 8.66 -20.42
CA ASP A 116 7.99 8.05 -21.68
C ASP A 116 7.48 6.61 -21.83
N LEU A 117 7.60 5.80 -20.79
CA LEU A 117 7.11 4.41 -20.78
C LEU A 117 5.58 4.33 -20.88
N SER A 118 4.87 5.33 -20.40
CA SER A 118 3.40 5.38 -20.39
C SER A 118 2.79 5.57 -21.79
N HIS A 119 3.55 6.07 -22.77
CA HIS A 119 3.07 6.21 -24.14
C HIS A 119 2.70 4.87 -24.82
N SER A 120 3.26 3.76 -24.34
CA SER A 120 3.04 2.42 -24.92
C SER A 120 2.54 1.38 -23.92
N ASN A 121 2.54 1.70 -22.62
CA ASN A 121 2.21 0.75 -21.56
C ASN A 121 1.35 1.42 -20.48
N TYR A 122 0.59 0.63 -19.73
CA TYR A 122 -0.02 1.14 -18.51
C TYR A 122 1.04 1.34 -17.42
N ILE A 123 1.21 2.57 -16.95
CA ILE A 123 2.16 2.90 -15.88
C ILE A 123 1.41 3.60 -14.74
N ALA A 124 1.62 3.13 -13.51
CA ALA A 124 1.09 3.78 -12.32
C ALA A 124 2.13 3.80 -11.19
N VAL A 125 2.03 4.79 -10.32
CA VAL A 125 2.88 4.89 -9.11
C VAL A 125 2.01 4.71 -7.88
N GLU A 126 2.42 3.82 -6.97
CA GLU A 126 1.77 3.60 -5.68
C GLU A 126 2.65 4.13 -4.55
N TYR A 127 2.21 5.17 -3.87
CA TYR A 127 2.94 5.75 -2.75
C TYR A 127 2.55 5.12 -1.42
N GLY A 128 3.54 4.65 -0.67
CA GLY A 128 3.38 4.34 0.74
C GLY A 128 3.28 5.64 1.54
N ILE A 129 2.09 6.17 1.73
CA ILE A 129 1.83 7.41 2.48
C ILE A 129 1.69 7.08 3.97
N GLU A 130 0.96 6.04 4.27
CA GLU A 130 0.70 5.35 5.53
C GLU A 130 -0.21 6.13 6.50
N SER A 131 -0.01 7.44 6.69
CA SER A 131 -0.85 8.33 7.50
C SER A 131 -0.91 9.74 6.92
N VAL A 132 -1.94 10.49 7.28
CA VAL A 132 -2.10 11.93 6.97
C VAL A 132 -1.70 12.84 8.13
N TYR A 133 -1.16 12.26 9.20
CA TYR A 133 -0.77 12.95 10.43
C TYR A 133 0.74 12.88 10.63
N ASP A 134 1.39 14.04 10.62
CA ASP A 134 2.85 14.13 10.77
C ASP A 134 3.35 13.60 12.12
N THR A 135 2.55 13.76 13.17
CA THR A 135 2.84 13.18 14.49
C THR A 135 2.91 11.66 14.45
N THR A 136 1.98 11.03 13.73
CA THR A 136 1.98 9.57 13.51
C THR A 136 3.16 9.16 12.64
N LEU A 137 3.40 9.87 11.52
CA LEU A 137 4.53 9.59 10.62
C LEU A 137 5.87 9.67 11.34
N GLN A 138 6.07 10.69 12.22
CA GLN A 138 7.25 10.80 13.07
C GLN A 138 7.35 9.62 14.04
N ARG A 139 6.26 9.31 14.76
CA ARG A 139 6.23 8.22 15.75
C ARG A 139 6.60 6.86 15.13
N VAL A 140 6.15 6.59 13.93
CA VAL A 140 6.46 5.32 13.23
C VAL A 140 7.75 5.38 12.42
N ASN A 141 8.57 6.41 12.61
CA ASN A 141 9.84 6.60 11.88
C ASN A 141 9.68 6.53 10.37
N ARG A 142 8.67 7.23 9.81
CA ARG A 142 8.40 7.18 8.35
C ARG A 142 9.47 7.91 7.54
N GLY A 143 10.09 8.96 8.10
CA GLY A 143 11.19 9.71 7.50
C GLY A 143 10.78 10.76 6.46
N HIS A 144 9.48 10.96 6.24
CA HIS A 144 8.89 12.07 5.49
C HIS A 144 7.59 12.50 6.16
N ASP A 145 7.13 13.72 5.86
CA ASP A 145 5.84 14.27 6.29
C ASP A 145 4.73 14.07 5.24
N PHE A 146 3.53 14.50 5.57
CA PHE A 146 2.38 14.40 4.66
C PHE A 146 2.46 15.38 3.49
N GLN A 147 3.12 16.54 3.67
CA GLN A 147 3.34 17.50 2.58
C GLN A 147 4.17 16.88 1.44
N CYS A 148 5.18 16.09 1.79
CA CYS A 148 5.96 15.33 0.79
C CYS A 148 5.08 14.41 -0.05
N ALA A 149 4.07 13.76 0.55
CA ALA A 149 3.13 12.93 -0.19
C ALA A 149 2.22 13.77 -1.13
N ILE A 150 1.74 14.93 -0.67
CA ILE A 150 0.95 15.85 -1.49
C ILE A 150 1.76 16.26 -2.74
N ASP A 151 3.01 16.67 -2.55
CA ASP A 151 3.88 17.12 -3.64
C ASP A 151 4.20 16.00 -4.64
N ALA A 152 4.49 14.80 -4.13
CA ALA A 152 4.78 13.63 -4.96
C ALA A 152 3.57 13.23 -5.83
N VAL A 153 2.38 13.17 -5.24
CA VAL A 153 1.13 12.87 -5.95
C VAL A 153 0.86 13.92 -7.03
N ALA A 154 0.96 15.22 -6.69
CA ALA A 154 0.71 16.31 -7.62
C ALA A 154 1.69 16.27 -8.81
N LYS A 155 2.99 16.08 -8.56
CA LYS A 155 4.02 15.94 -9.61
C LYS A 155 3.75 14.74 -10.52
N THR A 156 3.37 13.60 -9.97
CA THR A 156 3.09 12.38 -10.74
C THR A 156 1.85 12.55 -11.61
N LYS A 157 0.77 13.11 -11.04
CA LYS A 157 -0.46 13.38 -11.81
C LYS A 157 -0.26 14.43 -12.90
N SER A 158 0.63 15.41 -12.72
CA SER A 158 0.96 16.39 -13.76
C SER A 158 1.63 15.77 -14.99
N ARG A 159 2.16 14.54 -14.90
CA ARG A 159 2.69 13.72 -16.00
C ARG A 159 1.64 12.80 -16.64
N GLY A 160 0.37 12.90 -16.23
CA GLY A 160 -0.71 12.05 -16.75
C GLY A 160 -0.64 10.59 -16.27
N LEU A 161 0.14 10.31 -15.23
CA LEU A 161 0.27 8.98 -14.66
C LEU A 161 -0.80 8.72 -13.60
N ASP A 162 -1.32 7.49 -13.53
CA ASP A 162 -2.21 7.07 -12.46
C ASP A 162 -1.46 6.97 -11.13
N VAL A 163 -2.10 7.42 -10.05
CA VAL A 163 -1.49 7.43 -8.71
C VAL A 163 -2.34 6.70 -7.70
N GLY A 164 -1.72 5.72 -7.04
CA GLY A 164 -2.28 5.03 -5.89
C GLY A 164 -1.67 5.47 -4.56
N GLY A 165 -2.42 5.28 -3.48
CA GLY A 165 -1.93 5.52 -2.12
C GLY A 165 -2.16 4.32 -1.22
N HIS A 166 -1.18 4.02 -0.36
CA HIS A 166 -1.29 3.05 0.72
C HIS A 166 -1.44 3.78 2.04
N PHE A 167 -2.40 3.32 2.85
CA PHE A 167 -2.67 3.85 4.19
C PHE A 167 -2.85 2.70 5.18
N ILE A 168 -2.27 2.87 6.37
CA ILE A 168 -2.37 1.90 7.45
C ILE A 168 -3.42 2.39 8.45
N ILE A 169 -4.46 1.59 8.66
CA ILE A 169 -5.48 1.84 9.67
C ILE A 169 -4.99 1.29 11.01
N GLY A 170 -5.04 2.12 12.04
CA GLY A 170 -4.70 1.74 13.41
C GLY A 170 -3.24 1.89 13.78
N LEU A 171 -2.53 2.81 13.14
CA LEU A 171 -1.23 3.27 13.60
C LEU A 171 -1.34 3.87 15.01
N PRO A 172 -0.28 3.78 15.84
CA PRO A 172 -0.35 4.19 17.24
C PRO A 172 -0.67 5.69 17.39
N GLY A 173 -1.62 5.99 18.27
CA GLY A 173 -2.10 7.34 18.55
C GLY A 173 -3.20 7.85 17.64
N GLU A 174 -3.63 7.08 16.63
CA GLU A 174 -4.77 7.43 15.80
C GLU A 174 -6.07 6.81 16.36
N SER A 175 -7.00 7.66 16.76
CA SER A 175 -8.35 7.27 17.15
C SER A 175 -9.23 6.96 15.93
N ARG A 176 -10.42 6.39 16.17
CA ARG A 176 -11.43 6.21 15.11
C ARG A 176 -11.80 7.55 14.45
N GLU A 177 -11.95 8.59 15.26
CA GLU A 177 -12.29 9.94 14.84
C GLU A 177 -11.18 10.54 13.97
N ASP A 178 -9.92 10.34 14.32
CA ASP A 178 -8.78 10.77 13.52
C ASP A 178 -8.77 10.08 12.16
N ILE A 179 -8.95 8.76 12.14
CA ILE A 179 -8.98 7.98 10.90
C ILE A 179 -10.08 8.50 9.95
N ILE A 180 -11.30 8.73 10.46
CA ILE A 180 -12.42 9.21 9.64
C ILE A 180 -12.19 10.65 9.18
N SER A 181 -11.75 11.55 10.06
CA SER A 181 -11.47 12.95 9.68
C SER A 181 -10.32 13.05 8.67
N GLY A 182 -9.35 12.14 8.76
CA GLY A 182 -8.23 12.02 7.83
C GLY A 182 -8.66 11.75 6.39
N ILE A 183 -9.84 11.14 6.15
CA ILE A 183 -10.34 10.85 4.81
C ILE A 183 -10.52 12.14 3.99
N THR A 184 -10.83 13.27 4.61
CA THR A 184 -10.90 14.57 3.93
C THR A 184 -9.56 14.94 3.30
N LYS A 185 -8.44 14.72 4.01
CA LYS A 185 -7.10 14.96 3.49
C LYS A 185 -6.73 13.96 2.38
N ILE A 186 -7.16 12.70 2.52
CA ILE A 186 -6.97 11.67 1.48
C ILE A 186 -7.73 12.05 0.21
N ASN A 187 -8.97 12.49 0.32
CA ASN A 187 -9.76 12.95 -0.83
C ASN A 187 -9.10 14.12 -1.57
N ALA A 188 -8.45 15.04 -0.82
CA ALA A 188 -7.74 16.18 -1.42
C ALA A 188 -6.52 15.78 -2.26
N LEU A 189 -5.95 14.59 -2.04
CA LEU A 189 -4.87 14.04 -2.90
C LEU A 189 -5.37 13.68 -4.31
N ASN A 190 -6.67 13.49 -4.50
CA ASN A 190 -7.26 13.08 -5.77
C ASN A 190 -6.60 11.83 -6.37
N LEU A 191 -6.45 10.78 -5.56
CA LEU A 191 -5.87 9.50 -5.95
C LEU A 191 -6.80 8.76 -6.91
N ASP A 192 -6.22 8.05 -7.89
CA ASP A 192 -6.97 7.20 -8.81
C ASP A 192 -7.40 5.90 -8.14
N PHE A 193 -6.54 5.35 -7.27
CA PHE A 193 -6.87 4.17 -6.47
C PHE A 193 -6.20 4.20 -5.10
N ILE A 194 -6.74 3.40 -4.17
CA ILE A 194 -6.30 3.38 -2.78
C ILE A 194 -6.27 1.96 -2.21
N LYS A 195 -5.30 1.70 -1.35
CA LYS A 195 -5.20 0.50 -0.54
C LYS A 195 -5.19 0.86 0.93
N PHE A 196 -6.14 0.31 1.65
CA PHE A 196 -6.14 0.33 3.10
C PHE A 196 -5.62 -0.99 3.65
N HIS A 197 -4.79 -0.91 4.68
CA HIS A 197 -4.28 -2.02 5.44
C HIS A 197 -4.58 -1.80 6.91
N GLN A 198 -5.06 -2.83 7.60
CA GLN A 198 -4.98 -2.81 9.05
C GLN A 198 -3.52 -2.90 9.50
N LEU A 199 -3.16 -2.24 10.55
CA LEU A 199 -1.86 -2.43 11.17
C LEU A 199 -1.68 -3.91 11.54
N GLN A 200 -0.60 -4.50 11.08
CA GLN A 200 -0.14 -5.83 11.49
C GLN A 200 1.12 -5.70 12.32
N ILE A 201 1.12 -6.29 13.49
CA ILE A 201 2.27 -6.26 14.38
C ILE A 201 3.13 -7.48 14.08
N TYR A 202 4.27 -7.25 13.43
CA TYR A 202 5.20 -8.31 13.07
C TYR A 202 6.21 -8.57 14.18
N ARG A 203 6.60 -9.85 14.31
CA ARG A 203 7.62 -10.28 15.27
C ARG A 203 8.96 -9.62 15.00
N GLY A 204 9.64 -9.18 16.06
CA GLY A 204 10.96 -8.56 16.00
C GLY A 204 10.97 -7.10 15.58
N THR A 205 9.82 -6.50 15.28
CA THR A 205 9.73 -5.08 14.90
C THR A 205 9.72 -4.16 16.14
N THR A 206 10.05 -2.89 15.91
CA THR A 206 9.98 -1.88 16.99
C THR A 206 8.54 -1.67 17.45
N ILE A 207 7.56 -1.71 16.54
CA ILE A 207 6.15 -1.54 16.90
C ILE A 207 5.61 -2.69 17.75
N GLU A 208 6.18 -3.91 17.65
CA GLU A 208 5.83 -5.00 18.56
C GLU A 208 6.20 -4.67 20.02
N LYS A 209 7.40 -4.12 20.23
CA LYS A 209 7.85 -3.69 21.55
C LYS A 209 6.98 -2.56 22.09
N GLU A 210 6.64 -1.60 21.24
CA GLU A 210 5.77 -0.48 21.58
C GLU A 210 4.36 -0.97 21.96
N TYR A 211 3.78 -1.89 21.18
CA TYR A 211 2.47 -2.48 21.47
C TYR A 211 2.44 -3.20 22.83
N HIS A 212 3.49 -3.93 23.15
CA HIS A 212 3.59 -4.61 24.47
C HIS A 212 3.77 -3.64 25.64
N ALA A 213 4.38 -2.47 25.40
CA ALA A 213 4.60 -1.47 26.42
C ALA A 213 3.38 -0.55 26.65
N CYS A 214 2.66 -0.19 25.59
CA CYS A 214 1.58 0.80 25.60
C CYS A 214 0.46 0.40 24.63
N SER A 215 -0.20 -0.75 24.88
CA SER A 215 -1.26 -1.27 23.98
C SER A 215 -2.44 -0.30 23.83
N ASP A 216 -2.74 0.51 24.83
CA ASP A 216 -3.87 1.45 24.83
C ASP A 216 -3.73 2.56 23.80
N ASP A 217 -2.53 2.80 23.27
CA ASP A 217 -2.28 3.73 22.16
C ASP A 217 -2.72 3.18 20.79
N PHE A 218 -3.14 1.92 20.74
CA PHE A 218 -3.53 1.25 19.51
C PHE A 218 -5.03 0.99 19.50
N ILE A 219 -5.73 1.44 18.47
CA ILE A 219 -7.17 1.24 18.32
C ILE A 219 -7.57 -0.25 18.39
N PHE A 220 -6.67 -1.15 18.01
CA PHE A 220 -6.89 -2.61 18.02
C PHE A 220 -6.73 -3.25 19.41
N ALA A 221 -6.43 -2.48 20.44
CA ALA A 221 -6.46 -2.97 21.81
C ALA A 221 -7.90 -3.06 22.35
N ASN A 222 -8.05 -3.69 23.51
CA ASN A 222 -9.28 -3.63 24.31
C ASN A 222 -10.55 -4.15 23.59
N GLY A 223 -10.40 -5.25 22.82
CA GLY A 223 -11.56 -5.94 22.24
C GLY A 223 -12.03 -5.40 20.90
N PHE A 224 -11.26 -4.51 20.27
CA PHE A 224 -11.54 -4.08 18.89
C PHE A 224 -11.32 -5.26 17.93
N GLY A 225 -12.39 -5.82 17.45
CA GLY A 225 -12.39 -6.99 16.61
C GLY A 225 -12.86 -6.75 15.18
N ILE A 226 -13.31 -7.84 14.55
CA ILE A 226 -13.70 -7.81 13.14
C ILE A 226 -14.97 -6.98 12.89
N GLU A 227 -15.90 -6.92 13.83
CA GLU A 227 -17.14 -6.15 13.69
C GLU A 227 -16.83 -4.65 13.74
N GLU A 228 -16.06 -4.20 14.72
CA GLU A 228 -15.64 -2.81 14.88
C GLU A 228 -14.80 -2.35 13.68
N TYR A 229 -13.94 -3.23 13.17
CA TYR A 229 -13.16 -2.94 11.96
C TYR A 229 -14.04 -2.85 10.72
N THR A 230 -15.06 -3.70 10.60
CA THR A 230 -16.04 -3.66 9.50
C THR A 230 -16.80 -2.34 9.51
N ASP A 231 -17.27 -1.90 10.67
CA ASP A 231 -17.98 -0.63 10.82
C ASP A 231 -17.07 0.57 10.54
N LEU A 232 -15.83 0.54 10.99
CA LEU A 232 -14.83 1.57 10.68
C LEU A 232 -14.57 1.66 9.17
N VAL A 233 -14.36 0.52 8.50
CA VAL A 233 -14.12 0.48 7.05
C VAL A 233 -15.35 0.95 6.27
N CYS A 234 -16.57 0.62 6.71
CA CYS A 234 -17.79 1.16 6.11
C CYS A 234 -17.86 2.69 6.24
N ASP A 235 -17.48 3.24 7.40
CA ASP A 235 -17.44 4.70 7.59
C ASP A 235 -16.36 5.34 6.72
N ILE A 236 -15.16 4.75 6.61
CA ILE A 236 -14.11 5.19 5.69
C ILE A 236 -14.67 5.27 4.26
N ILE A 237 -15.28 4.20 3.76
CA ILE A 237 -15.84 4.13 2.40
C ILE A 237 -16.88 5.22 2.18
N ARG A 238 -17.76 5.47 3.16
CA ARG A 238 -18.80 6.49 3.08
C ARG A 238 -18.26 7.92 3.00
N HIS A 239 -17.07 8.18 3.56
CA HIS A 239 -16.41 9.49 3.49
C HIS A 239 -15.43 9.60 2.31
N LEU A 240 -15.04 8.47 1.69
CA LEU A 240 -14.08 8.44 0.58
C LEU A 240 -14.74 8.89 -0.73
N SER A 241 -14.00 9.67 -1.53
CA SER A 241 -14.43 10.11 -2.86
C SER A 241 -14.89 8.94 -3.74
N PRO A 242 -16.07 9.02 -4.39
CA PRO A 242 -16.54 7.98 -5.30
C PRO A 242 -15.67 7.84 -6.56
N ASN A 243 -14.79 8.81 -6.83
CA ASN A 243 -13.86 8.78 -7.96
C ASN A 243 -12.57 7.99 -7.65
N THR A 244 -12.33 7.63 -6.39
CA THR A 244 -11.15 6.85 -5.99
C THR A 244 -11.50 5.36 -5.96
N ALA A 245 -10.86 4.55 -6.78
CA ALA A 245 -11.07 3.10 -6.78
C ALA A 245 -10.46 2.46 -5.53
N ILE A 246 -11.21 1.64 -4.83
CA ILE A 246 -10.71 0.90 -3.66
C ILE A 246 -10.16 -0.45 -4.12
N GLU A 247 -8.84 -0.60 -4.05
CA GLU A 247 -8.17 -1.81 -4.48
C GLU A 247 -8.06 -2.87 -3.37
N ARG A 248 -7.89 -2.41 -2.12
CA ARG A 248 -7.71 -3.30 -0.97
C ARG A 248 -8.27 -2.67 0.31
N LEU A 249 -8.88 -3.50 1.14
CA LEU A 249 -9.42 -3.11 2.46
C LEU A 249 -8.77 -3.90 3.61
N LEU A 250 -8.00 -4.93 3.31
CA LEU A 250 -7.37 -5.81 4.27
C LEU A 250 -6.09 -6.42 3.69
N SER A 251 -5.05 -6.49 4.48
CA SER A 251 -3.80 -7.16 4.13
C SER A 251 -3.64 -8.47 4.87
N LEU A 252 -3.01 -9.45 4.20
CA LEU A 252 -2.58 -10.71 4.82
C LEU A 252 -1.07 -10.80 4.81
N ALA A 253 -0.52 -11.41 5.85
CA ALA A 253 0.88 -11.81 5.92
C ALA A 253 1.00 -13.24 6.43
N PRO A 254 2.15 -13.90 6.23
CA PRO A 254 2.41 -15.23 6.78
C PRO A 254 2.24 -15.24 8.29
N ARG A 255 1.43 -16.19 8.80
CA ARG A 255 1.07 -16.26 10.23
C ARG A 255 2.29 -16.34 11.16
N HIS A 256 3.37 -17.00 10.75
CA HIS A 256 4.58 -17.13 11.55
C HIS A 256 5.32 -15.81 11.77
N LEU A 257 5.10 -14.80 10.91
CA LEU A 257 5.68 -13.46 11.04
C LEU A 257 4.84 -12.55 11.93
N ILE A 258 3.57 -12.87 12.16
CA ILE A 258 2.64 -12.02 12.91
C ILE A 258 2.77 -12.29 14.39
N SER A 259 3.01 -11.26 15.19
CA SER A 259 2.97 -11.30 16.66
C SER A 259 1.55 -11.11 17.17
N HIS A 260 0.83 -10.12 16.64
CA HIS A 260 -0.55 -9.84 16.99
C HIS A 260 -1.39 -9.56 15.75
N SER A 261 -2.54 -10.26 15.65
CA SER A 261 -3.51 -10.09 14.57
C SER A 261 -4.88 -9.75 15.17
N PRO A 262 -5.28 -8.48 15.14
CA PRO A 262 -6.53 -8.04 15.77
C PRO A 262 -7.78 -8.63 15.11
N LEU A 263 -7.68 -9.05 13.85
CA LEU A 263 -8.82 -9.49 13.04
C LEU A 263 -8.89 -11.01 12.83
N GLY A 264 -8.21 -11.81 13.67
CA GLY A 264 -8.32 -13.27 13.68
C GLY A 264 -7.88 -14.00 12.40
N GLY A 265 -7.26 -13.30 11.42
CA GLY A 265 -6.79 -13.89 10.17
C GLY A 265 -7.89 -14.16 9.15
N ILE A 266 -8.98 -13.40 9.16
CA ILE A 266 -10.03 -13.38 8.13
C ILE A 266 -9.42 -13.18 6.73
N ARG A 267 -9.97 -13.83 5.71
CA ARG A 267 -9.50 -13.70 4.33
C ARG A 267 -10.02 -12.41 3.69
N PRO A 268 -9.24 -11.78 2.77
CA PRO A 268 -9.65 -10.52 2.13
C PRO A 268 -10.97 -10.61 1.36
N ASP A 269 -11.25 -11.73 0.69
CA ASP A 269 -12.48 -11.99 -0.02
C ASP A 269 -13.70 -12.09 0.94
N GLU A 270 -13.53 -12.78 2.04
CA GLU A 270 -14.53 -12.89 3.11
C GLU A 270 -14.78 -11.52 3.76
N PHE A 271 -13.72 -10.78 4.07
CA PHE A 271 -13.85 -9.43 4.63
C PHE A 271 -14.57 -8.48 3.67
N ARG A 272 -14.23 -8.52 2.37
CA ARG A 272 -14.93 -7.72 1.36
C ARG A 272 -16.42 -8.04 1.33
N THR A 273 -16.80 -9.31 1.39
CA THR A 273 -18.21 -9.72 1.41
C THR A 273 -18.91 -9.14 2.64
N ARG A 274 -18.28 -9.19 3.82
CA ARG A 274 -18.80 -8.62 5.06
C ARG A 274 -19.02 -7.10 4.95
N VAL A 275 -18.04 -6.37 4.42
CA VAL A 275 -18.16 -4.91 4.19
C VAL A 275 -19.30 -4.58 3.23
N VAL A 276 -19.45 -5.32 2.11
CA VAL A 276 -20.55 -5.11 1.16
C VAL A 276 -21.90 -5.39 1.81
N SER A 277 -22.04 -6.47 2.58
CA SER A 277 -23.27 -6.77 3.31
C SER A 277 -23.62 -5.66 4.30
N ARG A 278 -22.64 -5.18 5.07
CA ARG A 278 -22.85 -4.10 6.04
C ARG A 278 -23.26 -2.77 5.37
N LEU A 279 -22.63 -2.40 4.26
CA LEU A 279 -23.03 -1.22 3.48
C LEU A 279 -24.47 -1.36 2.94
N THR A 280 -24.85 -2.56 2.52
CA THR A 280 -26.22 -2.84 2.05
C THR A 280 -27.24 -2.70 3.19
N GLU A 281 -26.97 -3.26 4.37
CA GLU A 281 -27.80 -3.11 5.58
C GLU A 281 -27.98 -1.64 5.97
N LEU A 282 -26.93 -0.84 5.84
CA LEU A 282 -26.94 0.59 6.13
C LEU A 282 -27.56 1.43 5.02
N ASN A 283 -27.97 0.83 3.89
CA ASN A 283 -28.36 1.53 2.66
C ASN A 283 -27.35 2.62 2.28
N ALA A 284 -26.06 2.31 2.38
CA ALA A 284 -24.94 3.23 2.26
C ALA A 284 -24.10 2.93 1.01
N ARG A 285 -23.39 3.93 0.52
CA ARG A 285 -22.49 3.82 -0.63
C ARG A 285 -21.24 4.67 -0.44
N GLN A 286 -20.23 4.44 -1.27
CA GLN A 286 -19.02 5.24 -1.28
C GLN A 286 -19.35 6.72 -1.53
N GLY A 287 -18.84 7.58 -0.67
CA GLY A 287 -18.99 9.03 -0.79
C GLY A 287 -20.32 9.61 -0.26
N ASP A 288 -21.21 8.82 0.31
CA ASP A 288 -22.51 9.31 0.78
C ASP A 288 -22.44 10.23 2.02
N LYS A 289 -21.26 10.29 2.66
CA LYS A 289 -20.98 11.19 3.80
C LYS A 289 -19.91 12.25 3.48
N ILE A 290 -19.58 12.51 2.22
CA ILE A 290 -18.66 13.59 1.87
C ILE A 290 -19.23 14.93 2.32
N GLY A 291 -18.43 15.73 3.07
CA GLY A 291 -18.84 17.03 3.61
C GLY A 291 -19.70 16.96 4.87
N VAL A 292 -19.97 15.78 5.40
CA VAL A 292 -20.63 15.60 6.70
C VAL A 292 -19.53 15.44 7.76
N SER A 293 -19.46 16.40 8.71
CA SER A 293 -18.54 16.28 9.85
C SER A 293 -18.86 15.04 10.67
N ALA A 294 -17.83 14.33 11.11
CA ALA A 294 -17.96 13.29 12.12
C ALA A 294 -18.57 13.91 13.37
N LYS A 295 -19.74 13.43 13.81
CA LYS A 295 -20.38 13.84 15.04
C LYS A 295 -19.90 12.97 16.18
#